data_72a8c7059165ec2b816c104f0b4add29
#
_entry.id   72a8c7059165ec2b816c104f0b4add29
#
_cell.length_a   1.000
_cell.length_b   1.000
_cell.length_c   1.000
_cell.angle_alpha   90.00
_cell.angle_beta   90.00
_cell.angle_gamma   90.00
#
_symmetry.space_group_name_H-M   'P 1'
#
loop_
_entity.id
_entity.type
_entity.pdbx_description
1 polymer ?
#
loop_
_entity_poly.entity_id
_entity_poly.type
_entity_poly.pdbx_seq_one_letter_code
_entity_poly.pdbx_strand_id
1 'polypeptide(L)'
;ARQAFFVRAYIQEYVKKNPISDAQLKAQYETIKTQLGSTEYKARHILVKDEDDAKAIIANLKKGAKFDELAKQSIDPGSKDKGGDLGWASAGNFVKPFSDGLTSLSKGKYTEIPVKTEFGYHVILLEDSRPLSVPPFEEIKPRLLQQAQSQQINKLVDGLRAKAKVD
;
A
#
# COMPACT_ATOMS: atom_id res chain seq x y z
N ALA A 1 -38.50 -4.54 4.66
CA ALA A 1 -38.56 -5.06 3.29
C ALA A 1 -38.88 -4.01 2.24
N ARG A 2 -39.91 -3.20 2.44
CA ARG A 2 -40.31 -2.15 1.49
C ARG A 2 -39.22 -1.09 1.32
N GLN A 3 -38.62 -0.63 2.42
CA GLN A 3 -37.56 0.37 2.38
C GLN A 3 -36.32 -0.13 1.64
N ALA A 4 -35.94 -1.39 1.87
CA ALA A 4 -34.78 -1.99 1.20
C ALA A 4 -35.01 -2.10 -0.32
N PHE A 5 -36.22 -2.39 -0.76
CA PHE A 5 -36.59 -2.48 -2.15
C PHE A 5 -36.49 -1.10 -2.84
N PHE A 6 -37.04 -0.05 -2.21
CA PHE A 6 -36.98 1.32 -2.77
C PHE A 6 -35.54 1.83 -2.86
N VAL A 7 -34.73 1.56 -1.85
CA VAL A 7 -33.31 1.98 -1.86
C VAL A 7 -32.56 1.30 -3.01
N ARG A 8 -32.78 0.01 -3.19
CA ARG A 8 -32.14 -0.74 -4.26
C ARG A 8 -32.55 -0.20 -5.65
N ALA A 9 -33.84 0.03 -5.85
CA ALA A 9 -34.35 0.59 -7.11
C ALA A 9 -33.78 1.98 -7.36
N TYR A 10 -33.69 2.81 -6.32
CA TYR A 10 -33.13 4.16 -6.41
C TYR A 10 -31.65 4.11 -6.80
N ILE A 11 -30.88 3.22 -6.17
CA ILE A 11 -29.44 3.05 -6.46
C ILE A 11 -29.25 2.60 -7.91
N GLN A 12 -30.02 1.63 -8.38
CA GLN A 12 -29.94 1.15 -9.75
C GLN A 12 -30.22 2.26 -10.77
N GLU A 13 -31.24 3.05 -10.50
CA GLU A 13 -31.61 4.18 -11.36
C GLU A 13 -30.52 5.25 -11.35
N TYR A 14 -29.95 5.56 -10.18
CA TYR A 14 -28.87 6.52 -10.05
C TYR A 14 -27.63 6.10 -10.85
N VAL A 15 -27.21 4.85 -10.73
CA VAL A 15 -26.08 4.32 -11.49
C VAL A 15 -26.34 4.38 -12.97
N LYS A 16 -27.56 4.10 -13.40
CA LYS A 16 -27.96 4.15 -14.81
C LYS A 16 -27.94 5.57 -15.39
N LYS A 17 -28.36 6.57 -14.58
CA LYS A 17 -28.40 7.98 -14.98
C LYS A 17 -27.04 8.67 -14.86
N ASN A 18 -26.14 8.10 -14.07
CA ASN A 18 -24.82 8.67 -13.82
C ASN A 18 -23.72 7.64 -14.17
N PRO A 19 -23.62 7.28 -15.46
CA PRO A 19 -22.62 6.29 -15.87
C PRO A 19 -21.21 6.84 -15.68
N ILE A 20 -20.31 5.95 -15.32
CA ILE A 20 -18.90 6.29 -15.18
C ILE A 20 -18.28 6.28 -16.57
N SER A 21 -17.71 7.40 -16.99
CA SER A 21 -17.11 7.55 -18.31
C SER A 21 -15.75 6.89 -18.41
N ASP A 22 -15.34 6.54 -19.63
CA ASP A 22 -13.99 6.05 -19.91
C ASP A 22 -12.93 7.07 -19.48
N ALA A 23 -13.22 8.36 -19.66
CA ALA A 23 -12.31 9.43 -19.25
C ALA A 23 -12.03 9.40 -17.73
N GLN A 24 -13.07 9.16 -16.93
CA GLN A 24 -12.93 9.02 -15.48
C GLN A 24 -12.10 7.80 -15.12
N LEU A 25 -12.31 6.67 -15.79
CA LEU A 25 -11.55 5.44 -15.55
C LEU A 25 -10.10 5.59 -15.97
N LYS A 26 -9.83 6.28 -17.10
CA LYS A 26 -8.46 6.55 -17.54
C LYS A 26 -7.74 7.46 -16.57
N ALA A 27 -8.41 8.48 -16.03
CA ALA A 27 -7.83 9.37 -15.02
C ALA A 27 -7.47 8.59 -13.76
N GLN A 28 -8.36 7.70 -13.32
CA GLN A 28 -8.10 6.83 -12.18
C GLN A 28 -6.92 5.91 -12.43
N TYR A 29 -6.83 5.33 -13.62
CA TYR A 29 -5.72 4.47 -14.04
C TYR A 29 -4.39 5.22 -13.98
N GLU A 30 -4.33 6.44 -14.52
CA GLU A 30 -3.12 7.26 -14.50
C GLU A 30 -2.73 7.65 -13.08
N THR A 31 -3.69 7.94 -12.23
CA THR A 31 -3.44 8.23 -10.80
C THR A 31 -2.82 7.02 -10.11
N ILE A 32 -3.36 5.83 -10.35
CA ILE A 32 -2.83 4.59 -9.78
C ILE A 32 -1.40 4.35 -10.25
N LYS A 33 -1.14 4.50 -11.55
CA LYS A 33 0.21 4.36 -12.12
C LYS A 33 1.20 5.32 -11.48
N THR A 34 0.80 6.56 -11.29
CA THR A 34 1.64 7.59 -10.67
C THR A 34 1.94 7.24 -9.21
N GLN A 35 0.94 6.79 -8.45
CA GLN A 35 1.10 6.42 -7.06
C GLN A 35 1.98 5.19 -6.88
N LEU A 36 1.85 4.20 -7.76
CA LEU A 36 2.66 2.98 -7.70
C LEU A 36 4.10 3.23 -8.12
N GLY A 37 4.33 4.23 -8.98
CA GLY A 37 5.65 4.51 -9.54
C GLY A 37 6.02 3.53 -10.64
N SER A 38 7.30 3.53 -11.02
CA SER A 38 7.81 2.75 -12.16
C SER A 38 8.67 1.54 -11.76
N THR A 39 8.81 1.28 -10.47
CA THR A 39 9.73 0.25 -9.96
C THR A 39 9.09 -0.54 -8.83
N GLU A 40 9.30 -1.86 -8.84
CA GLU A 40 9.03 -2.73 -7.71
C GLU A 40 10.33 -3.01 -6.98
N TYR A 41 10.23 -3.14 -5.66
CA TYR A 41 11.38 -3.40 -4.79
C TYR A 41 11.16 -4.68 -4.02
N LYS A 42 12.20 -5.52 -3.97
CA LYS A 42 12.23 -6.68 -3.08
C LYS A 42 12.98 -6.26 -1.84
N ALA A 43 12.25 -6.08 -0.75
CA ALA A 43 12.78 -5.50 0.47
C ALA A 43 12.67 -6.47 1.64
N ARG A 44 13.57 -6.29 2.59
CA ARG A 44 13.49 -6.90 3.94
C ARG A 44 13.53 -5.78 4.95
N HIS A 45 12.88 -5.97 6.08
CA HIS A 45 12.97 -5.01 7.17
C HIS A 45 12.99 -5.70 8.54
N ILE A 46 13.49 -4.97 9.52
CA ILE A 46 13.41 -5.34 10.92
C ILE A 46 12.79 -4.15 11.64
N LEU A 47 11.66 -4.39 12.30
CA LEU A 47 10.95 -3.36 13.06
C LEU A 47 11.21 -3.57 14.54
N VAL A 48 11.64 -2.50 15.21
CA VAL A 48 11.85 -2.49 16.66
C VAL A 48 11.24 -1.23 17.27
N LYS A 49 10.97 -1.25 18.57
CA LYS A 49 10.35 -0.12 19.25
C LYS A 49 11.32 1.03 19.51
N ASP A 50 12.57 0.70 19.82
CA ASP A 50 13.56 1.68 20.26
C ASP A 50 14.63 1.93 19.21
N GLU A 51 15.02 3.20 19.07
CA GLU A 51 16.07 3.60 18.15
C GLU A 51 17.40 2.91 18.44
N ASP A 52 17.74 2.76 19.71
CA ASP A 52 18.98 2.11 20.14
C ASP A 52 19.05 0.65 19.71
N ASP A 53 17.92 -0.05 19.75
CA ASP A 53 17.83 -1.44 19.25
C ASP A 53 18.08 -1.50 17.74
N ALA A 54 17.52 -0.56 16.99
CA ALA A 54 17.76 -0.47 15.55
C ALA A 54 19.22 -0.16 15.26
N LYS A 55 19.84 0.74 16.01
CA LYS A 55 21.26 1.06 15.87
C LYS A 55 22.16 -0.14 16.17
N ALA A 56 21.81 -0.93 17.19
CA ALA A 56 22.53 -2.16 17.53
C ALA A 56 22.44 -3.19 16.38
N ILE A 57 21.28 -3.32 15.78
CA ILE A 57 21.08 -4.20 14.61
C ILE A 57 21.96 -3.76 13.44
N ILE A 58 21.99 -2.47 13.16
CA ILE A 58 22.83 -1.91 12.09
C ILE A 58 24.31 -2.17 12.37
N ALA A 59 24.75 -1.99 13.62
CA ALA A 59 26.12 -2.26 14.03
C ALA A 59 26.50 -3.73 13.81
N ASN A 60 25.57 -4.65 14.12
CA ASN A 60 25.78 -6.08 13.88
C ASN A 60 25.87 -6.41 12.40
N LEU A 61 25.05 -5.77 11.58
CA LEU A 61 25.10 -5.92 10.11
C LEU A 61 26.46 -5.47 9.57
N LYS A 62 27.01 -4.38 10.10
CA LYS A 62 28.33 -3.88 9.69
C LYS A 62 29.46 -4.85 10.08
N LYS A 63 29.22 -5.66 11.10
CA LYS A 63 30.17 -6.70 11.55
C LYS A 63 30.02 -8.01 10.79
N GLY A 64 29.09 -8.07 9.83
CA GLY A 64 28.87 -9.25 8.99
C GLY A 64 27.78 -10.20 9.47
N ALA A 65 26.97 -9.82 10.45
CA ALA A 65 25.83 -10.63 10.88
C ALA A 65 24.80 -10.75 9.76
N LYS A 66 24.07 -11.87 9.74
CA LYS A 66 23.06 -12.14 8.73
C LYS A 66 21.76 -11.42 9.08
N PHE A 67 21.18 -10.78 8.08
CA PHE A 67 19.93 -10.01 8.24
C PHE A 67 18.78 -10.88 8.71
N ASP A 68 18.63 -12.09 8.16
CA ASP A 68 17.56 -13.02 8.54
C ASP A 68 17.67 -13.48 9.99
N GLU A 69 18.87 -13.61 10.54
CA GLU A 69 19.04 -13.94 11.96
C GLU A 69 18.63 -12.76 12.86
N LEU A 70 19.00 -11.54 12.46
CA LEU A 70 18.64 -10.33 13.18
C LEU A 70 17.14 -10.04 13.07
N ALA A 71 16.50 -10.47 12.01
CA ALA A 71 15.06 -10.30 11.80
C ALA A 71 14.22 -11.01 12.87
N LYS A 72 14.77 -11.99 13.55
CA LYS A 72 14.07 -12.66 14.66
C LYS A 72 13.77 -11.71 15.82
N GLN A 73 14.48 -10.59 15.91
CA GLN A 73 14.25 -9.54 16.89
C GLN A 73 13.14 -8.58 16.49
N SER A 74 12.65 -8.69 15.26
CA SER A 74 11.60 -7.81 14.75
C SER A 74 10.29 -8.00 15.49
N ILE A 75 9.56 -6.91 15.73
CA ILE A 75 8.22 -6.96 16.32
C ILE A 75 7.13 -7.07 15.25
N ASP A 76 7.50 -7.11 13.98
CA ASP A 76 6.55 -7.32 12.89
C ASP A 76 6.26 -8.82 12.70
N PRO A 77 5.08 -9.31 13.10
CA PRO A 77 4.78 -10.73 13.04
C PRO A 77 4.68 -11.25 11.60
N GLY A 78 4.41 -10.37 10.62
CA GLY A 78 4.25 -10.77 9.23
C GLY A 78 5.56 -11.12 8.53
N SER A 79 6.69 -10.57 8.98
CA SER A 79 7.98 -10.79 8.33
C SER A 79 9.06 -11.38 9.25
N LYS A 80 8.85 -11.36 10.55
CA LYS A 80 9.81 -11.83 11.56
C LYS A 80 10.35 -13.23 11.26
N ASP A 81 9.47 -14.17 10.98
CA ASP A 81 9.83 -15.57 10.75
C ASP A 81 10.27 -15.85 9.30
N LYS A 82 10.23 -14.84 8.45
CA LYS A 82 10.63 -14.93 7.04
C LYS A 82 11.94 -14.18 6.76
N GLY A 83 12.76 -13.95 7.81
CA GLY A 83 13.99 -13.19 7.65
C GLY A 83 13.78 -11.72 7.34
N GLY A 84 12.61 -11.18 7.68
CA GLY A 84 12.22 -9.80 7.41
C GLY A 84 11.69 -9.58 6.00
N ASP A 85 11.50 -10.64 5.21
CA ASP A 85 11.10 -10.55 3.80
C ASP A 85 9.69 -9.96 3.65
N LEU A 86 9.59 -8.89 2.85
CA LEU A 86 8.33 -8.25 2.50
C LEU A 86 7.86 -8.62 1.09
N GLY A 87 8.69 -9.37 0.34
CA GLY A 87 8.41 -9.71 -1.04
C GLY A 87 8.57 -8.54 -1.99
N TRP A 88 8.03 -8.67 -3.19
CA TRP A 88 8.03 -7.61 -4.17
C TRP A 88 6.87 -6.66 -3.91
N ALA A 89 7.16 -5.36 -3.84
CA ALA A 89 6.15 -4.33 -3.65
C ALA A 89 6.63 -3.01 -4.25
N SER A 90 5.68 -2.18 -4.64
CA SER A 90 5.99 -0.83 -5.10
C SER A 90 6.17 0.11 -3.91
N ALA A 91 6.92 1.20 -4.12
CA ALA A 91 7.16 2.20 -3.08
C ALA A 91 5.87 2.79 -2.51
N GLY A 92 4.82 2.90 -3.34
CA GLY A 92 3.53 3.44 -2.91
C GLY A 92 2.77 2.58 -1.90
N ASN A 93 3.19 1.32 -1.70
CA ASN A 93 2.55 0.41 -0.74
C ASN A 93 3.06 0.61 0.69
N PHE A 94 4.09 1.42 0.88
CA PHE A 94 4.70 1.68 2.19
C PHE A 94 4.41 3.09 2.65
N VAL A 95 4.47 3.31 3.97
CA VAL A 95 4.39 4.67 4.52
C VAL A 95 5.59 5.48 4.01
N LYS A 96 5.41 6.78 3.88
CA LYS A 96 6.38 7.66 3.24
C LYS A 96 7.81 7.56 3.82
N PRO A 97 8.03 7.60 5.14
CA PRO A 97 9.39 7.47 5.69
C PRO A 97 10.06 6.16 5.29
N PHE A 98 9.31 5.05 5.30
CA PHE A 98 9.82 3.75 4.87
C PHE A 98 10.17 3.76 3.38
N SER A 99 9.28 4.27 2.56
CA SER A 99 9.46 4.38 1.11
C SER A 99 10.67 5.23 0.76
N ASP A 100 10.85 6.37 1.44
CA ASP A 100 11.99 7.26 1.21
C ASP A 100 13.31 6.56 1.58
N GLY A 101 13.33 5.83 2.67
CA GLY A 101 14.50 5.04 3.08
C GLY A 101 14.82 3.93 2.09
N LEU A 102 13.79 3.21 1.64
CA LEU A 102 13.94 2.10 0.69
C LEU A 102 14.43 2.57 -0.66
N THR A 103 13.82 3.62 -1.22
CA THR A 103 14.15 4.10 -2.57
C THR A 103 15.53 4.77 -2.65
N SER A 104 16.09 5.18 -1.52
CA SER A 104 17.44 5.75 -1.48
C SER A 104 18.54 4.68 -1.48
N LEU A 105 18.18 3.40 -1.29
CA LEU A 105 19.14 2.31 -1.22
C LEU A 105 19.50 1.79 -2.61
N SER A 106 20.75 1.34 -2.74
CA SER A 106 21.20 0.55 -3.88
C SER A 106 20.99 -0.94 -3.59
N LYS A 107 20.90 -1.74 -4.65
CA LYS A 107 20.72 -3.20 -4.52
C LYS A 107 21.78 -3.81 -3.58
N GLY A 108 21.32 -4.60 -2.62
CA GLY A 108 22.15 -5.27 -1.62
C GLY A 108 22.57 -4.41 -0.46
N LYS A 109 22.10 -3.17 -0.41
CA LYS A 109 22.44 -2.24 0.68
C LYS A 109 21.30 -2.15 1.68
N TYR A 110 21.63 -1.74 2.90
CA TYR A 110 20.67 -1.54 3.99
C TYR A 110 20.78 -0.11 4.53
N THR A 111 19.75 0.34 5.23
CA THR A 111 19.76 1.67 5.86
C THR A 111 20.78 1.69 7.00
N GLU A 112 21.69 2.66 6.97
CA GLU A 112 22.69 2.84 8.02
C GLU A 112 22.18 3.73 9.16
N ILE A 113 21.00 4.33 8.95
CA ILE A 113 20.30 5.16 9.93
C ILE A 113 18.91 4.56 10.11
N PRO A 114 18.46 4.33 11.38
CA PRO A 114 17.11 3.81 11.61
C PRO A 114 16.05 4.71 10.98
N VAL A 115 15.05 4.08 10.35
CA VAL A 115 13.94 4.80 9.71
C VAL A 115 12.77 4.82 10.69
N LYS A 116 12.38 6.01 11.13
CA LYS A 116 11.27 6.19 12.06
C LYS A 116 9.95 6.24 11.31
N THR A 117 8.98 5.41 11.76
CA THR A 117 7.60 5.45 11.30
C THR A 117 6.67 5.44 12.52
N GLU A 118 5.37 5.51 12.29
CA GLU A 118 4.38 5.39 13.38
C GLU A 118 4.42 4.02 14.08
N PHE A 119 5.01 2.99 13.44
CA PHE A 119 5.13 1.65 14.00
C PHE A 119 6.36 1.46 14.87
N GLY A 120 7.36 2.31 14.72
CA GLY A 120 8.65 2.23 15.44
C GLY A 120 9.81 2.57 14.53
N TYR A 121 10.92 1.87 14.72
CA TYR A 121 12.14 2.08 13.93
C TYR A 121 12.42 0.88 13.06
N HIS A 122 12.68 1.14 11.78
CA HIS A 122 12.94 0.10 10.79
C HIS A 122 14.41 0.10 10.36
N VAL A 123 14.93 -1.09 10.16
CA VAL A 123 16.18 -1.32 9.43
C VAL A 123 15.76 -1.98 8.11
N ILE A 124 16.03 -1.35 6.99
CA ILE A 124 15.54 -1.77 5.68
C ILE A 124 16.71 -2.27 4.83
N LEU A 125 16.53 -3.42 4.19
CA LEU A 125 17.47 -3.98 3.22
C LEU A 125 16.79 -4.05 1.86
N LEU A 126 17.44 -3.50 0.84
CA LEU A 126 16.99 -3.64 -0.54
C LEU A 126 17.71 -4.84 -1.18
N GLU A 127 16.98 -5.94 -1.38
CA GLU A 127 17.54 -7.13 -2.02
C GLU A 127 17.65 -6.98 -3.53
N ASP A 128 16.59 -6.45 -4.15
CA ASP A 128 16.52 -6.33 -5.60
C ASP A 128 15.48 -5.27 -5.98
N SER A 129 15.52 -4.85 -7.24
CA SER A 129 14.52 -3.97 -7.82
C SER A 129 14.31 -4.39 -9.28
N ARG A 130 13.12 -4.09 -9.79
CA ARG A 130 12.77 -4.38 -11.18
C ARG A 130 11.74 -3.35 -11.67
N PRO A 131 11.67 -3.14 -13.00
CA PRO A 131 10.62 -2.27 -13.53
C PRO A 131 9.23 -2.79 -13.19
N LEU A 132 8.34 -1.89 -12.77
CA LEU A 132 6.95 -2.23 -12.50
C LEU A 132 6.19 -2.29 -13.81
N SER A 133 5.62 -3.46 -14.11
CA SER A 133 4.75 -3.63 -15.27
C SER A 133 3.30 -3.48 -14.82
N VAL A 134 2.69 -2.34 -15.16
CA VAL A 134 1.27 -2.12 -14.91
C VAL A 134 0.49 -2.71 -16.08
N PRO A 135 -0.53 -3.55 -15.85
CA PRO A 135 -1.34 -4.09 -16.93
C PRO A 135 -1.96 -2.98 -17.78
N PRO A 136 -2.20 -3.22 -19.09
CA PRO A 136 -2.83 -2.23 -19.95
C PRO A 136 -4.21 -1.82 -19.42
N PHE A 137 -4.61 -0.58 -19.71
CA PHE A 137 -5.90 -0.03 -19.26
C PHE A 137 -7.06 -0.97 -19.61
N GLU A 138 -7.10 -1.50 -20.83
CA GLU A 138 -8.18 -2.36 -21.29
C GLU A 138 -8.35 -3.64 -20.47
N GLU A 139 -7.26 -4.19 -19.95
CA GLU A 139 -7.31 -5.39 -19.11
C GLU A 139 -7.93 -5.11 -17.74
N ILE A 140 -7.61 -3.96 -17.15
CA ILE A 140 -8.07 -3.65 -15.78
C ILE A 140 -9.32 -2.78 -15.76
N LYS A 141 -9.78 -2.32 -16.92
CA LYS A 141 -10.98 -1.48 -17.04
C LYS A 141 -12.20 -2.06 -16.33
N PRO A 142 -12.56 -3.36 -16.49
CA PRO A 142 -13.71 -3.92 -15.75
C PRO A 142 -13.57 -3.82 -14.24
N ARG A 143 -12.36 -4.04 -13.72
CA ARG A 143 -12.09 -3.93 -12.29
C ARG A 143 -12.19 -2.48 -11.81
N LEU A 144 -11.64 -1.55 -12.59
CA LEU A 144 -11.72 -0.11 -12.28
C LEU A 144 -13.18 0.36 -12.29
N LEU A 145 -13.96 -0.09 -13.27
CA LEU A 145 -15.38 0.23 -13.37
C LEU A 145 -16.14 -0.26 -12.13
N GLN A 146 -15.90 -1.50 -11.72
CA GLN A 146 -16.52 -2.07 -10.54
C GLN A 146 -16.18 -1.29 -9.27
N GLN A 147 -14.92 -0.92 -9.09
CA GLN A 147 -14.47 -0.12 -7.95
C GLN A 147 -15.12 1.26 -7.95
N ALA A 148 -15.16 1.92 -9.11
CA ALA A 148 -15.74 3.25 -9.25
C ALA A 148 -17.25 3.23 -8.97
N GLN A 149 -17.94 2.20 -9.45
CA GLN A 149 -19.38 2.02 -9.17
C GLN A 149 -19.63 1.78 -7.68
N SER A 150 -18.80 0.96 -7.04
CA SER A 150 -18.91 0.70 -5.60
C SER A 150 -18.71 1.98 -4.79
N GLN A 151 -17.72 2.80 -5.15
CA GLN A 151 -17.48 4.09 -4.48
C GLN A 151 -18.65 5.04 -4.70
N GLN A 152 -19.20 5.09 -5.91
CA GLN A 152 -20.35 5.92 -6.22
C GLN A 152 -21.58 5.54 -5.38
N ILE A 153 -21.84 4.24 -5.26
CA ILE A 153 -22.95 3.71 -4.46
C ILE A 153 -22.73 4.01 -2.98
N ASN A 154 -21.52 3.81 -2.47
CA ASN A 154 -21.18 4.09 -1.08
C ASN A 154 -21.38 5.57 -0.74
N LYS A 155 -20.96 6.47 -1.61
CA LYS A 155 -21.19 7.92 -1.42
C LYS A 155 -22.68 8.25 -1.39
N LEU A 156 -23.45 7.62 -2.28
CA LEU A 156 -24.89 7.82 -2.34
C LEU A 156 -25.58 7.35 -1.06
N VAL A 157 -25.23 6.17 -0.58
CA VAL A 157 -25.78 5.60 0.66
C VAL A 157 -25.40 6.46 1.86
N ASP A 158 -24.17 6.91 1.95
CA ASP A 158 -23.71 7.80 3.02
C ASP A 158 -24.46 9.12 3.01
N GLY A 159 -24.71 9.68 1.84
CA GLY A 159 -25.50 10.89 1.68
C GLY A 159 -26.94 10.71 2.14
N LEU A 160 -27.57 9.59 1.81
CA LEU A 160 -28.92 9.27 2.24
C LEU A 160 -29.01 9.06 3.76
N ARG A 161 -28.00 8.42 4.35
CA ARG A 161 -27.94 8.23 5.81
C ARG A 161 -27.79 9.57 6.54
N ALA A 162 -26.95 10.45 6.02
CA ALA A 162 -26.76 11.77 6.59
C ALA A 162 -28.07 12.57 6.54
N LYS A 163 -28.81 12.50 5.44
CA LYS A 163 -30.11 13.13 5.29
C LYS A 163 -31.15 12.59 6.30
N ALA A 164 -31.17 11.27 6.46
CA ALA A 164 -32.12 10.62 7.39
C ALA A 164 -31.86 11.00 8.85
N LYS A 165 -30.60 11.31 9.22
CA LYS A 165 -30.25 11.73 10.59
C LYS A 165 -30.65 13.17 10.89
N VAL A 166 -30.81 14.01 9.88
CA VAL A 166 -31.19 15.42 10.07
C VAL A 166 -32.69 15.57 10.20
N ASP A 167 -33.47 14.68 9.60
CA ASP A 167 -34.92 14.66 9.71
C ASP A 167 -35.37 13.88 10.93
#